data_7c75865deba544ca0f5e7f5a9f91d9a7
#
_entry.id   7c75865deba544ca0f5e7f5a9f91d9a7
#
_cell.length_a   1.000
_cell.length_b   1.000
_cell.length_c   1.000
_cell.angle_alpha   90.00
_cell.angle_beta   90.00
_cell.angle_gamma   90.00
#
_symmetry.space_group_name_H-M   'P 1'
#
loop_
_entity.id
_entity.type
_entity.pdbx_description
1 polymer ?
#
loop_
_entity_poly.entity_id
_entity_poly.type
_entity_poly.pdbx_seq_one_letter_code
_entity_poly.pdbx_strand_id
1 'polypeptide(L)'
;MKKIPIILIGAGGHAASCIDVLLAEGKYEIAGLIGHADEVGSSKLGIPVIGTDEDLPQIRKRISHVHIALGQILSSEPREASYKRVQELDFELPSIKSPTAIISPESHIGTATIVMHGVLINRFASIGDNCIINSMALIEHGSVIGSHTHVSTRATINGDSIVGNRCFLGSGSTIGHGVNLGDGTIVGMGISIRSNKVANSKVLKND
;
A
#
# COMPACT_ATOMS: atom_id res chain seq x y z
N MET A 1 11.51 23.12 -7.37
CA MET A 1 12.08 21.96 -8.10
C MET A 1 11.07 21.46 -9.12
N LYS A 2 11.51 20.94 -10.27
CA LYS A 2 10.60 20.31 -11.25
C LYS A 2 10.07 19.01 -10.66
N LYS A 3 8.75 18.82 -10.67
CA LYS A 3 8.14 17.58 -10.18
C LYS A 3 8.43 16.41 -11.11
N ILE A 4 8.46 15.20 -10.57
CA ILE A 4 8.72 13.96 -11.29
C ILE A 4 7.39 13.43 -11.84
N PRO A 5 7.26 13.18 -13.17
CA PRO A 5 6.04 12.59 -13.70
C PRO A 5 5.83 11.17 -13.17
N ILE A 6 4.62 10.87 -12.69
CA ILE A 6 4.23 9.55 -12.22
C ILE A 6 2.85 9.18 -12.75
N ILE A 7 2.63 7.92 -13.10
CA ILE A 7 1.30 7.38 -13.39
C ILE A 7 0.80 6.54 -12.23
N LEU A 8 -0.53 6.42 -12.11
CA LEU A 8 -1.16 5.53 -11.12
C LEU A 8 -1.91 4.42 -11.83
N ILE A 9 -1.69 3.18 -11.39
CA ILE A 9 -2.49 2.04 -11.85
C ILE A 9 -3.70 1.89 -10.94
N GLY A 10 -4.88 2.05 -11.52
CA GLY A 10 -6.16 2.06 -10.83
C GLY A 10 -6.78 3.46 -10.74
N ALA A 11 -8.08 3.52 -10.91
CA ALA A 11 -8.89 4.75 -10.94
C ALA A 11 -10.08 4.70 -9.97
N GLY A 12 -10.06 3.76 -9.00
CA GLY A 12 -11.11 3.56 -8.00
C GLY A 12 -10.95 4.41 -6.74
N GLY A 13 -11.72 4.07 -5.70
CA GLY A 13 -11.74 4.82 -4.43
C GLY A 13 -10.38 4.88 -3.72
N HIS A 14 -9.57 3.83 -3.77
CA HIS A 14 -8.23 3.86 -3.18
C HIS A 14 -7.29 4.83 -3.93
N ALA A 15 -7.46 4.95 -5.24
CA ALA A 15 -6.69 5.91 -6.04
C ALA A 15 -6.92 7.36 -5.57
N ALA A 16 -8.15 7.71 -5.14
CA ALA A 16 -8.42 9.03 -4.58
C ALA A 16 -7.51 9.33 -3.38
N SER A 17 -7.42 8.40 -2.45
CA SER A 17 -6.56 8.57 -1.26
C SER A 17 -5.06 8.59 -1.62
N CYS A 18 -4.64 7.81 -2.63
CA CYS A 18 -3.26 7.84 -3.12
C CYS A 18 -2.93 9.22 -3.75
N ILE A 19 -3.87 9.79 -4.51
CA ILE A 19 -3.73 11.12 -5.12
C ILE A 19 -3.54 12.18 -4.03
N ASP A 20 -4.35 12.15 -2.97
CA ASP A 20 -4.23 13.10 -1.87
C ASP A 20 -2.84 13.06 -1.22
N VAL A 21 -2.30 11.86 -1.01
CA VAL A 21 -0.94 11.69 -0.45
C VAL A 21 0.12 12.22 -1.40
N LEU A 22 0.05 11.89 -2.69
CA LEU A 22 0.99 12.37 -3.71
C LEU A 22 0.99 13.88 -3.85
N LEU A 23 -0.21 14.49 -3.84
CA LEU A 23 -0.34 15.95 -3.88
C LEU A 23 0.23 16.61 -2.63
N ALA A 24 0.01 16.02 -1.46
CA ALA A 24 0.56 16.52 -0.19
C ALA A 24 2.08 16.35 -0.10
N GLU A 25 2.65 15.24 -0.59
CA GLU A 25 4.10 15.03 -0.66
C GLU A 25 4.77 16.03 -1.61
N GLY A 26 4.09 16.42 -2.68
CA GLY A 26 4.50 17.49 -3.58
C GLY A 26 5.69 17.17 -4.48
N LYS A 27 6.26 15.97 -4.42
CA LYS A 27 7.42 15.52 -5.20
C LYS A 27 7.05 15.14 -6.61
N TYR A 28 5.84 14.62 -6.82
CA TYR A 28 5.39 14.05 -8.08
C TYR A 28 4.35 14.93 -8.78
N GLU A 29 4.30 14.82 -10.11
CA GLU A 29 3.23 15.32 -10.97
C GLU A 29 2.49 14.11 -11.52
N ILE A 30 1.21 13.98 -11.20
CA ILE A 30 0.41 12.85 -11.65
C ILE A 30 0.06 13.08 -13.12
N ALA A 31 0.71 12.32 -14.00
CA ALA A 31 0.56 12.46 -15.44
C ALA A 31 -0.70 11.79 -15.98
N GLY A 32 -1.27 10.82 -15.27
CA GLY A 32 -2.50 10.15 -15.63
C GLY A 32 -2.76 8.89 -14.82
N LEU A 33 -3.96 8.35 -15.01
CA LEU A 33 -4.40 7.08 -14.46
C LEU A 33 -4.38 5.99 -15.53
N ILE A 34 -4.10 4.77 -15.13
CA ILE A 34 -4.30 3.55 -15.92
C ILE A 34 -5.58 2.90 -15.39
N GLY A 35 -6.55 2.71 -16.25
CA GLY A 35 -7.88 2.21 -15.91
C GLY A 35 -8.36 1.13 -16.87
N HIS A 36 -9.67 0.87 -16.88
CA HIS A 36 -10.29 -0.04 -17.84
C HIS A 36 -10.47 0.61 -19.22
N ALA A 37 -10.64 -0.21 -20.26
CA ALA A 37 -10.72 0.26 -21.63
C ALA A 37 -11.87 1.26 -21.87
N ASP A 38 -12.99 1.07 -21.20
CA ASP A 38 -14.16 1.95 -21.27
C ASP A 38 -13.98 3.29 -20.53
N GLU A 39 -12.93 3.39 -19.71
CA GLU A 39 -12.59 4.59 -18.96
C GLU A 39 -11.58 5.50 -19.69
N VAL A 40 -10.88 4.97 -20.70
CA VAL A 40 -9.84 5.71 -21.44
C VAL A 40 -10.41 6.93 -22.13
N GLY A 41 -9.72 8.06 -21.96
CA GLY A 41 -10.17 9.36 -22.46
C GLY A 41 -11.13 10.10 -21.53
N SER A 42 -11.60 9.45 -20.44
CA SER A 42 -12.33 10.11 -19.36
C SER A 42 -11.39 10.79 -18.38
N SER A 43 -11.96 11.55 -17.45
CA SER A 43 -11.23 12.09 -16.30
C SER A 43 -11.85 11.56 -15.02
N LYS A 44 -11.03 11.03 -14.15
CA LYS A 44 -11.41 10.62 -12.80
C LYS A 44 -10.61 11.42 -11.78
N LEU A 45 -11.30 11.92 -10.76
CA LEU A 45 -10.65 12.69 -9.69
C LEU A 45 -9.85 13.90 -10.19
N GLY A 46 -10.27 14.48 -11.31
CA GLY A 46 -9.56 15.59 -11.98
C GLY A 46 -8.30 15.18 -12.76
N ILE A 47 -8.05 13.86 -12.90
CA ILE A 47 -6.87 13.32 -13.57
C ILE A 47 -7.32 12.48 -14.78
N PRO A 48 -6.70 12.66 -15.97
CA PRO A 48 -7.08 11.89 -17.16
C PRO A 48 -6.75 10.42 -17.03
N VAL A 49 -7.63 9.54 -17.50
CA VAL A 49 -7.33 8.12 -17.74
C VAL A 49 -6.68 8.03 -19.12
N ILE A 50 -5.38 7.74 -19.14
CA ILE A 50 -4.53 7.86 -20.33
C ILE A 50 -4.26 6.54 -21.05
N GLY A 51 -4.75 5.43 -20.51
CA GLY A 51 -4.55 4.10 -21.09
C GLY A 51 -4.95 2.99 -20.15
N THR A 52 -4.69 1.78 -20.62
CA THR A 52 -4.88 0.50 -19.93
C THR A 52 -3.55 -0.15 -19.58
N ASP A 53 -3.57 -1.32 -18.96
CA ASP A 53 -2.36 -2.12 -18.70
C ASP A 53 -1.61 -2.49 -19.99
N GLU A 54 -2.31 -2.58 -21.13
CA GLU A 54 -1.70 -2.89 -22.43
C GLU A 54 -0.86 -1.73 -22.97
N ASP A 55 -1.17 -0.49 -22.57
CA ASP A 55 -0.45 0.72 -22.99
C ASP A 55 0.83 0.97 -22.18
N LEU A 56 1.02 0.28 -21.05
CA LEU A 56 2.17 0.47 -20.15
C LEU A 56 3.55 0.43 -20.87
N PRO A 57 3.82 -0.48 -21.84
CA PRO A 57 5.09 -0.49 -22.54
C PRO A 57 5.39 0.78 -23.33
N GLN A 58 4.36 1.43 -23.89
CA GLN A 58 4.51 2.70 -24.60
C GLN A 58 4.62 3.89 -23.65
N ILE A 59 3.84 3.86 -22.56
CA ILE A 59 3.88 4.90 -21.51
C ILE A 59 5.26 4.92 -20.85
N ARG A 60 5.85 3.74 -20.56
CA ARG A 60 7.18 3.60 -19.95
C ARG A 60 8.28 4.34 -20.72
N LYS A 61 8.17 4.44 -22.04
CA LYS A 61 9.14 5.18 -22.85
C LYS A 61 9.20 6.68 -22.55
N ARG A 62 8.17 7.23 -21.90
CA ARG A 62 8.04 8.67 -21.60
C ARG A 62 7.98 8.96 -20.11
N ILE A 63 7.44 8.03 -19.33
CA ILE A 63 7.23 8.17 -17.88
C ILE A 63 7.81 6.93 -17.22
N SER A 64 8.82 7.13 -16.37
CA SER A 64 9.52 6.02 -15.71
C SER A 64 8.89 5.61 -14.38
N HIS A 65 8.15 6.50 -13.70
CA HIS A 65 7.63 6.25 -12.37
C HIS A 65 6.17 5.82 -12.39
N VAL A 66 5.85 4.82 -11.57
CA VAL A 66 4.49 4.32 -11.41
C VAL A 66 4.18 4.04 -9.94
N HIS A 67 2.93 4.28 -9.54
CA HIS A 67 2.40 3.84 -8.26
C HIS A 67 1.16 2.98 -8.46
N ILE A 68 1.05 1.88 -7.70
CA ILE A 68 -0.09 0.97 -7.77
C ILE A 68 -1.17 1.46 -6.80
N ALA A 69 -2.21 2.08 -7.35
CA ALA A 69 -3.33 2.67 -6.63
C ALA A 69 -4.55 1.74 -6.52
N LEU A 70 -4.33 0.44 -6.69
CA LEU A 70 -5.32 -0.60 -6.44
C LEU A 70 -5.43 -0.87 -4.94
N GLY A 71 -6.66 -0.90 -4.42
CA GLY A 71 -6.91 -1.35 -3.04
C GLY A 71 -6.78 -2.86 -2.90
N GLN A 72 -6.76 -3.32 -1.64
CA GLN A 72 -6.68 -4.74 -1.30
C GLN A 72 -7.53 -4.99 -0.06
N ILE A 73 -8.50 -5.91 -0.13
CA ILE A 73 -9.32 -6.30 1.02
C ILE A 73 -9.27 -7.83 1.23
N LEU A 74 -9.83 -8.61 0.31
CA LEU A 74 -9.91 -10.06 0.43
C LEU A 74 -8.79 -10.80 -0.31
N SER A 75 -8.20 -10.19 -1.33
CA SER A 75 -7.11 -10.76 -2.13
C SER A 75 -6.09 -9.69 -2.46
N SER A 76 -4.82 -10.06 -2.41
CA SER A 76 -3.68 -9.26 -2.86
C SER A 76 -3.39 -9.44 -4.35
N GLU A 77 -3.93 -10.48 -4.98
CA GLU A 77 -3.59 -10.92 -6.34
C GLU A 77 -3.63 -9.82 -7.41
N PRO A 78 -4.68 -8.97 -7.53
CA PRO A 78 -4.68 -7.94 -8.56
C PRO A 78 -3.54 -6.94 -8.37
N ARG A 79 -3.25 -6.58 -7.11
CA ARG A 79 -2.18 -5.65 -6.78
C ARG A 79 -0.79 -6.27 -6.99
N GLU A 80 -0.61 -7.55 -6.66
CA GLU A 80 0.61 -8.30 -6.93
C GLU A 80 0.87 -8.47 -8.43
N ALA A 81 -0.17 -8.81 -9.21
CA ALA A 81 -0.06 -8.94 -10.67
C ALA A 81 0.40 -7.62 -11.31
N SER A 82 -0.20 -6.50 -10.90
CA SER A 82 0.22 -5.18 -11.37
C SER A 82 1.66 -4.85 -10.96
N TYR A 83 2.05 -5.18 -9.71
CA TYR A 83 3.42 -4.98 -9.24
C TYR A 83 4.45 -5.75 -10.07
N LYS A 84 4.21 -7.03 -10.30
CA LYS A 84 5.06 -7.87 -11.14
C LYS A 84 5.16 -7.35 -12.57
N ARG A 85 4.03 -6.97 -13.17
CA ARG A 85 4.01 -6.46 -14.54
C ARG A 85 4.83 -5.17 -14.70
N VAL A 86 4.71 -4.23 -13.78
CA VAL A 86 5.47 -2.98 -13.89
C VAL A 86 6.95 -3.16 -13.58
N GLN A 87 7.31 -4.16 -12.76
CA GLN A 87 8.71 -4.56 -12.58
C GLN A 87 9.30 -5.16 -13.88
N GLU A 88 8.56 -6.05 -14.54
CA GLU A 88 8.96 -6.65 -15.82
C GLU A 88 9.13 -5.60 -16.93
N LEU A 89 8.42 -4.48 -16.84
CA LEU A 89 8.53 -3.32 -17.72
C LEU A 89 9.59 -2.31 -17.26
N ASP A 90 10.33 -2.60 -16.21
CA ASP A 90 11.41 -1.78 -15.66
C ASP A 90 10.96 -0.37 -15.22
N PHE A 91 9.75 -0.25 -14.67
CA PHE A 91 9.30 0.99 -14.03
C PHE A 91 9.97 1.20 -12.68
N GLU A 92 10.20 2.45 -12.34
CA GLU A 92 10.58 2.87 -10.99
C GLU A 92 9.35 2.88 -10.08
N LEU A 93 9.48 2.21 -8.95
CA LEU A 93 8.41 1.97 -7.98
C LEU A 93 8.71 2.66 -6.64
N PRO A 94 8.58 3.98 -6.54
CA PRO A 94 8.89 4.68 -5.31
C PRO A 94 7.94 4.29 -4.17
N SER A 95 8.44 4.30 -2.95
CA SER A 95 7.58 4.36 -1.77
C SER A 95 7.03 5.79 -1.63
N ILE A 96 5.71 5.92 -1.49
CA ILE A 96 5.01 7.21 -1.34
C ILE A 96 4.71 7.42 0.14
N LYS A 97 5.04 8.59 0.66
CA LYS A 97 4.93 8.86 2.10
C LYS A 97 4.21 10.18 2.35
N SER A 98 3.12 10.11 3.10
CA SER A 98 2.46 11.32 3.54
C SER A 98 3.40 12.21 4.37
N PRO A 99 3.43 13.51 4.15
CA PRO A 99 4.18 14.45 5.01
C PRO A 99 3.63 14.54 6.44
N THR A 100 2.42 14.02 6.69
CA THR A 100 1.83 13.95 8.03
C THR A 100 2.09 12.62 8.74
N ALA A 101 2.76 11.67 8.07
CA ALA A 101 3.20 10.44 8.71
C ALA A 101 4.46 10.71 9.56
N ILE A 102 4.51 10.11 10.73
CA ILE A 102 5.69 10.15 11.61
C ILE A 102 6.43 8.83 11.42
N ILE A 103 7.58 8.88 10.79
CA ILE A 103 8.35 7.69 10.40
C ILE A 103 9.73 7.79 11.04
N SER A 104 10.06 6.81 11.88
CA SER A 104 11.40 6.71 12.48
C SER A 104 12.47 6.59 11.39
N PRO A 105 13.58 7.34 11.46
CA PRO A 105 14.66 7.24 10.49
C PRO A 105 15.34 5.86 10.46
N GLU A 106 15.17 5.07 11.50
CA GLU A 106 15.73 3.71 11.61
C GLU A 106 14.70 2.62 11.27
N SER A 107 13.57 2.99 10.67
CA SER A 107 12.63 2.06 10.07
C SER A 107 12.95 1.81 8.60
N HIS A 108 12.54 0.66 8.08
CA HIS A 108 12.65 0.33 6.66
C HIS A 108 11.28 0.32 6.00
N ILE A 109 11.18 0.88 4.79
CA ILE A 109 9.97 0.85 3.97
C ILE A 109 10.35 0.45 2.55
N GLY A 110 9.81 -0.68 2.11
CA GLY A 110 10.04 -1.25 0.78
C GLY A 110 9.44 -0.44 -0.37
N THR A 111 9.79 -0.84 -1.58
CA THR A 111 9.37 -0.19 -2.82
C THR A 111 7.86 -0.33 -3.06
N ALA A 112 7.27 0.55 -3.87
CA ALA A 112 5.83 0.59 -4.17
C ALA A 112 4.89 0.69 -2.95
N THR A 113 5.43 0.78 -1.74
CA THR A 113 4.63 0.91 -0.52
C THR A 113 4.12 2.33 -0.35
N ILE A 114 2.85 2.46 0.02
CA ILE A 114 2.27 3.75 0.39
C ILE A 114 2.04 3.86 1.88
N VAL A 115 2.47 4.96 2.46
CA VAL A 115 2.25 5.35 3.86
C VAL A 115 1.32 6.55 3.88
N MET A 116 0.09 6.33 4.35
CA MET A 116 -0.99 7.30 4.33
C MET A 116 -0.88 8.35 5.45
N HIS A 117 -1.83 9.28 5.48
CA HIS A 117 -1.88 10.37 6.45
C HIS A 117 -1.99 9.87 7.90
N GLY A 118 -1.21 10.50 8.79
CA GLY A 118 -1.25 10.26 10.24
C GLY A 118 -0.71 8.90 10.68
N VAL A 119 -0.06 8.14 9.82
CA VAL A 119 0.59 6.88 10.18
C VAL A 119 1.77 7.15 11.11
N LEU A 120 1.93 6.30 12.13
CA LEU A 120 3.11 6.27 12.98
C LEU A 120 3.87 4.96 12.78
N ILE A 121 5.14 5.06 12.38
CA ILE A 121 6.07 3.93 12.23
C ILE A 121 7.24 4.13 13.16
N ASN A 122 7.35 3.26 14.15
CA ASN A 122 8.35 3.35 15.20
C ASN A 122 9.69 2.69 14.81
N ARG A 123 10.67 2.89 15.69
CA ARG A 123 12.07 2.49 15.49
C ARG A 123 12.20 0.99 15.21
N PHE A 124 13.06 0.63 14.25
CA PHE A 124 13.34 -0.75 13.83
C PHE A 124 12.16 -1.49 13.20
N ALA A 125 11.03 -0.83 12.97
CA ALA A 125 9.97 -1.42 12.18
C ALA A 125 10.43 -1.65 10.73
N SER A 126 10.09 -2.79 10.15
CA SER A 126 10.43 -3.13 8.77
C SER A 126 9.17 -3.46 7.98
N ILE A 127 8.95 -2.75 6.88
CA ILE A 127 7.78 -2.90 6.02
C ILE A 127 8.27 -3.32 4.63
N GLY A 128 7.71 -4.39 4.11
CA GLY A 128 8.04 -4.93 2.79
C GLY A 128 7.54 -4.09 1.63
N ASP A 129 7.63 -4.66 0.44
CA ASP A 129 7.27 -4.04 -0.82
C ASP A 129 5.77 -4.07 -1.07
N ASN A 130 5.29 -3.11 -1.87
CA ASN A 130 3.91 -3.07 -2.37
C ASN A 130 2.85 -3.15 -1.27
N CYS A 131 3.14 -2.60 -0.09
CA CYS A 131 2.24 -2.54 1.04
C CYS A 131 1.35 -1.30 1.01
N ILE A 132 0.20 -1.39 1.69
CA ILE A 132 -0.65 -0.26 2.02
C ILE A 132 -0.63 -0.09 3.53
N ILE A 133 0.00 0.97 4.03
CA ILE A 133 -0.08 1.37 5.43
C ILE A 133 -1.07 2.52 5.49
N ASN A 134 -2.30 2.18 5.82
CA ASN A 134 -3.43 3.08 5.66
C ASN A 134 -3.52 4.12 6.77
N SER A 135 -4.39 5.11 6.59
CA SER A 135 -4.49 6.30 7.44
C SER A 135 -4.57 5.97 8.92
N MET A 136 -3.74 6.66 9.71
CA MET A 136 -3.67 6.55 11.18
C MET A 136 -3.30 5.14 11.70
N ALA A 137 -2.75 4.25 10.86
CA ALA A 137 -2.21 2.99 11.35
C ALA A 137 -0.99 3.22 12.24
N LEU A 138 -0.80 2.35 13.22
CA LEU A 138 0.34 2.37 14.14
C LEU A 138 1.15 1.08 13.96
N ILE A 139 2.42 1.23 13.63
CA ILE A 139 3.41 0.14 13.55
C ILE A 139 4.44 0.39 14.64
N GLU A 140 4.41 -0.42 15.67
CA GLU A 140 5.30 -0.31 16.81
C GLU A 140 6.70 -0.85 16.52
N HIS A 141 7.64 -0.53 17.44
CA HIS A 141 9.05 -0.87 17.34
C HIS A 141 9.31 -2.36 17.08
N GLY A 142 10.32 -2.66 16.29
CA GLY A 142 10.76 -4.04 16.02
C GLY A 142 9.78 -4.88 15.19
N SER A 143 8.61 -4.33 14.83
CA SER A 143 7.61 -5.07 14.07
C SER A 143 8.01 -5.28 12.61
N VAL A 144 7.66 -6.42 12.06
CA VAL A 144 7.93 -6.77 10.65
C VAL A 144 6.60 -6.95 9.91
N ILE A 145 6.45 -6.26 8.79
CA ILE A 145 5.30 -6.38 7.89
C ILE A 145 5.80 -6.92 6.54
N GLY A 146 5.33 -8.09 6.16
CA GLY A 146 5.68 -8.73 4.89
C GLY A 146 5.09 -7.99 3.69
N SER A 147 5.63 -8.28 2.50
CA SER A 147 5.25 -7.65 1.24
C SER A 147 3.78 -7.93 0.87
N HIS A 148 3.21 -7.04 0.04
CA HIS A 148 1.83 -7.16 -0.45
C HIS A 148 0.78 -7.19 0.68
N THR A 149 1.08 -6.58 1.82
CA THR A 149 0.20 -6.55 3.00
C THR A 149 -0.51 -5.21 3.11
N HIS A 150 -1.79 -5.25 3.47
CA HIS A 150 -2.59 -4.07 3.76
C HIS A 150 -2.87 -3.97 5.26
N VAL A 151 -2.22 -3.03 5.91
CA VAL A 151 -2.55 -2.58 7.26
C VAL A 151 -3.59 -1.47 7.13
N SER A 152 -4.86 -1.78 7.40
CA SER A 152 -5.97 -0.88 7.12
C SER A 152 -6.06 0.27 8.14
N THR A 153 -7.02 1.18 7.90
CA THR A 153 -7.20 2.41 8.68
C THR A 153 -7.24 2.14 10.19
N ARG A 154 -6.38 2.85 10.96
CA ARG A 154 -6.29 2.76 12.43
C ARG A 154 -5.98 1.36 12.96
N ALA A 155 -5.47 0.45 12.14
CA ALA A 155 -4.98 -0.82 12.65
C ALA A 155 -3.70 -0.61 13.45
N THR A 156 -3.51 -1.38 14.52
CA THR A 156 -2.36 -1.29 15.43
C THR A 156 -1.60 -2.60 15.43
N ILE A 157 -0.31 -2.54 15.12
CA ILE A 157 0.62 -3.64 15.22
C ILE A 157 1.56 -3.33 16.38
N ASN A 158 1.41 -4.07 17.49
CA ASN A 158 2.27 -3.86 18.65
C ASN A 158 3.67 -4.43 18.46
N GLY A 159 4.60 -3.99 19.32
CA GLY A 159 6.02 -4.22 19.19
C GLY A 159 6.41 -5.68 18.98
N ASP A 160 7.49 -5.89 18.24
CA ASP A 160 8.11 -7.20 17.97
C ASP A 160 7.18 -8.23 17.31
N SER A 161 6.07 -7.77 16.72
CA SER A 161 5.12 -8.61 16.00
C SER A 161 5.58 -8.87 14.57
N ILE A 162 5.25 -10.02 14.02
CA ILE A 162 5.55 -10.37 12.63
C ILE A 162 4.24 -10.61 11.90
N VAL A 163 3.99 -9.82 10.87
CA VAL A 163 2.89 -10.01 9.92
C VAL A 163 3.47 -10.51 8.61
N GLY A 164 3.02 -11.66 8.16
CA GLY A 164 3.48 -12.28 6.92
C GLY A 164 3.12 -11.50 5.66
N ASN A 165 3.46 -12.07 4.52
CA ASN A 165 3.12 -11.50 3.21
C ASN A 165 1.64 -11.65 2.90
N ARG A 166 1.10 -10.80 2.01
CA ARG A 166 -0.28 -10.92 1.48
C ARG A 166 -1.36 -10.89 2.55
N CYS A 167 -1.08 -10.32 3.71
CA CYS A 167 -2.05 -10.18 4.78
C CYS A 167 -2.99 -8.99 4.56
N PHE A 168 -4.18 -9.07 5.14
CA PHE A 168 -5.10 -7.95 5.30
C PHE A 168 -5.46 -7.79 6.78
N LEU A 169 -5.16 -6.63 7.34
CA LEU A 169 -5.49 -6.29 8.71
C LEU A 169 -6.60 -5.22 8.68
N GLY A 170 -7.81 -5.62 9.04
CA GLY A 170 -9.01 -4.78 8.96
C GLY A 170 -8.91 -3.50 9.80
N SER A 171 -9.72 -2.51 9.46
CA SER A 171 -9.72 -1.21 10.14
C SER A 171 -9.93 -1.35 11.64
N GLY A 172 -9.08 -0.68 12.43
CA GLY A 172 -9.13 -0.73 13.90
C GLY A 172 -8.78 -2.08 14.51
N SER A 173 -8.24 -3.03 13.73
CA SER A 173 -7.72 -4.29 14.31
C SER A 173 -6.46 -4.05 15.14
N THR A 174 -6.20 -4.94 16.09
CA THR A 174 -5.01 -4.84 16.96
C THR A 174 -4.28 -6.17 17.00
N ILE A 175 -3.00 -6.16 16.64
CA ILE A 175 -2.11 -7.32 16.76
C ILE A 175 -1.31 -7.16 18.05
N GLY A 176 -1.38 -8.17 18.92
CA GLY A 176 -0.70 -8.16 20.21
C GLY A 176 0.81 -8.17 20.09
N HIS A 177 1.50 -7.73 21.14
CA HIS A 177 2.95 -7.73 21.20
C HIS A 177 3.54 -9.15 20.98
N GLY A 178 4.56 -9.26 20.14
CA GLY A 178 5.24 -10.52 19.83
C GLY A 178 4.40 -11.56 19.07
N VAL A 179 3.22 -11.17 18.55
CA VAL A 179 2.36 -12.09 17.80
C VAL A 179 2.82 -12.25 16.37
N ASN A 180 2.84 -13.49 15.90
CA ASN A 180 3.19 -13.84 14.51
C ASN A 180 1.94 -14.24 13.72
N LEU A 181 1.71 -13.57 12.60
CA LEU A 181 0.68 -13.91 11.63
C LEU A 181 1.35 -14.48 10.37
N GLY A 182 0.97 -15.71 10.01
CA GLY A 182 1.47 -16.33 8.77
C GLY A 182 0.93 -15.64 7.51
N ASP A 183 1.57 -15.92 6.39
CA ASP A 183 1.22 -15.37 5.08
C ASP A 183 -0.27 -15.53 4.75
N GLY A 184 -0.85 -14.56 4.06
CA GLY A 184 -2.24 -14.60 3.60
C GLY A 184 -3.28 -14.52 4.74
N THR A 185 -2.88 -14.14 5.95
CA THR A 185 -3.82 -13.99 7.07
C THR A 185 -4.74 -12.80 6.85
N ILE A 186 -6.05 -13.01 7.03
CA ILE A 186 -7.08 -11.98 6.98
C ILE A 186 -7.63 -11.76 8.39
N VAL A 187 -7.50 -10.54 8.89
CA VAL A 187 -8.07 -10.09 10.16
C VAL A 187 -9.22 -9.13 9.89
N GLY A 188 -10.39 -9.40 10.44
CA GLY A 188 -11.57 -8.54 10.33
C GLY A 188 -11.39 -7.18 11.02
N MET A 189 -12.29 -6.24 10.72
CA MET A 189 -12.27 -4.92 11.38
C MET A 189 -12.54 -5.05 12.89
N GLY A 190 -11.85 -4.25 13.69
CA GLY A 190 -12.01 -4.19 15.14
C GLY A 190 -11.57 -5.46 15.90
N ILE A 191 -10.93 -6.42 15.23
CA ILE A 191 -10.51 -7.68 15.84
C ILE A 191 -9.17 -7.52 16.57
N SER A 192 -9.09 -8.08 17.77
CA SER A 192 -7.84 -8.17 18.53
C SER A 192 -7.25 -9.58 18.46
N ILE A 193 -6.01 -9.68 18.00
CA ILE A 193 -5.27 -10.94 17.89
C ILE A 193 -4.25 -11.01 19.03
N ARG A 194 -4.36 -12.03 19.88
CA ARG A 194 -3.50 -12.23 21.06
C ARG A 194 -2.61 -13.45 20.98
N SER A 195 -2.74 -14.25 19.92
CA SER A 195 -1.95 -15.47 19.71
C SER A 195 -1.58 -15.63 18.25
N ASN A 196 -0.50 -16.35 17.99
CA ASN A 196 -0.02 -16.63 16.64
C ASN A 196 -1.10 -17.25 15.76
N LYS A 197 -1.08 -16.91 14.48
CA LYS A 197 -1.99 -17.49 13.48
C LYS A 197 -1.15 -18.09 12.34
N VAL A 198 -1.54 -19.30 11.91
CA VAL A 198 -0.91 -19.96 10.76
C VAL A 198 -1.27 -19.26 9.46
N ALA A 199 -0.53 -19.56 8.40
CA ALA A 199 -0.79 -19.01 7.08
C ALA A 199 -2.24 -19.26 6.62
N ASN A 200 -2.79 -18.30 5.86
CA ASN A 200 -4.15 -18.31 5.32
C ASN A 200 -5.28 -18.35 6.37
N SER A 201 -4.97 -17.97 7.60
CA SER A 201 -5.99 -17.85 8.66
C SER A 201 -6.97 -16.72 8.33
N LYS A 202 -8.27 -16.95 8.63
CA LYS A 202 -9.31 -15.92 8.55
C LYS A 202 -9.92 -15.73 9.93
N VAL A 203 -9.59 -14.59 10.57
CA VAL A 203 -10.09 -14.24 11.91
C VAL A 203 -11.09 -13.09 11.76
N LEU A 204 -12.37 -13.43 11.77
CA LEU A 204 -13.46 -12.48 11.49
C LEU A 204 -14.33 -12.18 12.74
N LYS A 205 -14.00 -12.79 13.87
CA LYS A 205 -14.64 -12.59 15.17
C LYS A 205 -13.56 -12.54 16.24
N ASN A 206 -13.80 -11.83 17.34
CA ASN A 206 -12.94 -11.92 18.52
C ASN A 206 -13.11 -13.32 19.14
N ASP A 207 -11.98 -13.88 19.62
CA ASP A 207 -11.96 -15.13 20.40
C ASP A 207 -12.57 -14.90 21.77
#